data_07835f968c84c5e010eb63bba76c610c
#
_entry.id   07835f968c84c5e010eb63bba76c610c
#
_cell.length_a   1.000
_cell.length_b   1.000
_cell.length_c   1.000
_cell.angle_alpha   90.00
_cell.angle_beta   90.00
_cell.angle_gamma   90.00
#
_symmetry.space_group_name_H-M   'P 1'
#
loop_
_entity.id
_entity.type
_entity.pdbx_description
1 polymer ?
#
loop_
_entity_poly.entity_id
_entity_poly.type
_entity_poly.pdbx_seq_one_letter_code
_entity_poly.pdbx_strand_id
1 'polypeptide(L)'
;AESGSQKILDAMDKGTTVEQIHDATRLLKKNGIHPSFFIQFGYPGETREDIEKTIRMINELLPYEIGISVSYPLPGTVFFENVKNQLQQKTNWTDSDELALMFRNTYQPSFYKQLHRYVHRSYRKQLAIEELKKILLHPLRANLSAWKKACSALYYAPASRWERYKLHQLEKTGA
;
A
#
# COMPACT_ATOMS: atom_id res chain seq x y z
N ALA A 1 -6.26 8.06 1.70
CA ALA A 1 -6.46 6.72 2.24
C ALA A 1 -5.16 6.23 2.85
N GLU A 2 -5.18 5.79 4.10
CA GLU A 2 -3.95 5.36 4.80
C GLU A 2 -3.96 3.85 5.06
N SER A 3 -5.14 3.24 5.24
CA SER A 3 -5.32 1.81 5.41
C SER A 3 -6.65 1.34 4.81
N GLY A 4 -6.73 0.09 4.41
CA GLY A 4 -7.96 -0.61 4.04
C GLY A 4 -8.56 -1.42 5.18
N SER A 5 -8.01 -1.31 6.38
CA SER A 5 -8.55 -1.92 7.60
C SER A 5 -9.21 -0.86 8.48
N GLN A 6 -10.52 -1.02 8.76
CA GLN A 6 -11.23 -0.12 9.66
C GLN A 6 -10.59 -0.10 11.05
N LYS A 7 -10.23 -1.28 11.57
CA LYS A 7 -9.51 -1.41 12.84
C LYS A 7 -8.27 -0.49 12.91
N ILE A 8 -7.50 -0.41 11.83
CA ILE A 8 -6.28 0.41 11.79
C ILE A 8 -6.63 1.89 11.63
N LEU A 9 -7.62 2.25 10.82
CA LEU A 9 -8.11 3.64 10.71
C LEU A 9 -8.61 4.16 12.06
N ASP A 10 -9.36 3.35 12.80
CA ASP A 10 -9.87 3.69 14.13
C ASP A 10 -8.72 3.83 15.14
N ALA A 11 -7.74 2.91 15.12
CA ALA A 11 -6.57 2.99 15.98
C ALA A 11 -5.69 4.22 15.70
N MET A 12 -5.69 4.70 14.44
CA MET A 12 -5.02 5.94 14.03
C MET A 12 -5.83 7.20 14.33
N ASP A 13 -7.07 7.06 14.82
CA ASP A 13 -8.02 8.16 15.05
C ASP A 13 -8.25 9.03 13.80
N LYS A 14 -8.44 8.39 12.63
CA LYS A 14 -8.59 9.10 11.34
C LYS A 14 -9.98 9.69 11.12
N GLY A 15 -10.98 9.27 11.88
CA GLY A 15 -12.36 9.75 11.74
C GLY A 15 -12.99 9.46 10.37
N THR A 16 -12.44 8.49 9.61
CA THR A 16 -12.95 8.10 8.29
C THR A 16 -13.14 6.59 8.20
N THR A 17 -14.10 6.15 7.41
CA THR A 17 -14.36 4.73 7.19
C THR A 17 -13.79 4.24 5.86
N VAL A 18 -13.54 2.92 5.78
CA VAL A 18 -13.14 2.26 4.53
C VAL A 18 -14.19 2.48 3.45
N GLU A 19 -15.48 2.43 3.80
CA GLU A 19 -16.58 2.70 2.87
C GLU A 19 -16.51 4.12 2.30
N GLN A 20 -16.30 5.13 3.15
CA GLN A 20 -16.11 6.52 2.70
C GLN A 20 -14.93 6.67 1.75
N ILE A 21 -13.82 5.94 1.97
CA ILE A 21 -12.68 5.94 1.05
C ILE A 21 -13.09 5.37 -0.31
N HIS A 22 -13.86 4.27 -0.33
CA HIS A 22 -14.36 3.67 -1.56
C HIS A 22 -15.28 4.63 -2.32
N ASP A 23 -16.25 5.22 -1.64
CA ASP A 23 -17.24 6.10 -2.25
C ASP A 23 -16.62 7.41 -2.75
N ALA A 24 -15.76 8.04 -1.96
CA ALA A 24 -15.03 9.23 -2.37
C ALA A 24 -14.17 8.95 -3.61
N THR A 25 -13.46 7.81 -3.63
CA THR A 25 -12.63 7.42 -4.77
C THR A 25 -13.44 7.20 -6.03
N ARG A 26 -14.59 6.53 -5.94
CA ARG A 26 -15.49 6.30 -7.07
C ARG A 26 -16.08 7.62 -7.59
N LEU A 27 -16.50 8.49 -6.67
CA LEU A 27 -17.06 9.80 -7.00
C LEU A 27 -16.03 10.70 -7.71
N LEU A 28 -14.80 10.78 -7.19
CA LEU A 28 -13.71 11.53 -7.81
C LEU A 28 -13.44 11.04 -9.24
N LYS A 29 -13.30 9.71 -9.42
CA LYS A 29 -13.06 9.11 -10.73
C LYS A 29 -14.20 9.36 -11.71
N LYS A 30 -15.47 9.28 -11.26
CA LYS A 30 -16.65 9.57 -12.07
C LYS A 30 -16.63 11.01 -12.60
N ASN A 31 -16.03 11.95 -11.85
CA ASN A 31 -15.91 13.36 -12.22
C ASN A 31 -14.56 13.70 -12.90
N GLY A 32 -13.79 12.70 -13.35
CA GLY A 32 -12.52 12.91 -14.06
C GLY A 32 -11.35 13.33 -13.16
N ILE A 33 -11.51 13.30 -11.83
CA ILE A 33 -10.47 13.61 -10.88
C ILE A 33 -9.66 12.33 -10.59
N HIS A 34 -8.34 12.45 -10.58
CA HIS A 34 -7.40 11.34 -10.38
C HIS A 34 -6.95 11.27 -8.92
N PRO A 35 -7.60 10.46 -8.04
CA PRO A 35 -7.19 10.34 -6.65
C PRO A 35 -5.88 9.56 -6.51
N SER A 36 -4.95 10.05 -5.69
CA SER A 36 -3.76 9.33 -5.26
C SER A 36 -3.93 8.88 -3.81
N PHE A 37 -3.35 7.72 -3.47
CA PHE A 37 -3.39 7.20 -2.11
C PHE A 37 -2.03 7.32 -1.45
N PHE A 38 -2.04 7.78 -0.20
CA PHE A 38 -0.91 7.69 0.70
C PHE A 38 -1.21 6.58 1.72
N ILE A 39 -0.45 5.49 1.67
CA ILE A 39 -0.67 4.29 2.47
C ILE A 39 0.39 4.21 3.56
N GLN A 40 -0.03 3.86 4.77
CA GLN A 40 0.87 3.61 5.89
C GLN A 40 0.73 2.17 6.35
N PHE A 41 1.87 1.47 6.47
CA PHE A 41 1.95 0.16 7.08
C PHE A 41 2.72 0.22 8.40
N GLY A 42 2.57 -0.82 9.22
CA GLY A 42 3.31 -0.94 10.46
C GLY A 42 2.77 -0.07 11.58
N TYR A 43 1.47 0.24 11.60
CA TYR A 43 0.86 0.81 12.80
C TYR A 43 0.79 -0.25 13.91
N PRO A 44 0.96 0.12 15.21
CA PRO A 44 0.88 -0.83 16.31
C PRO A 44 -0.38 -1.69 16.26
N GLY A 45 -0.21 -3.01 16.35
CA GLY A 45 -1.31 -3.96 16.29
C GLY A 45 -1.83 -4.30 14.89
N GLU A 46 -1.18 -3.79 13.82
CA GLU A 46 -1.49 -4.19 12.45
C GLU A 46 -1.11 -5.66 12.24
N THR A 47 -2.06 -6.43 11.72
CA THR A 47 -1.90 -7.86 11.43
C THR A 47 -1.73 -8.10 9.93
N ARG A 48 -1.38 -9.33 9.56
CA ARG A 48 -1.34 -9.74 8.16
C ARG A 48 -2.68 -9.55 7.45
N GLU A 49 -3.78 -9.83 8.14
CA GLU A 49 -5.12 -9.63 7.59
C GLU A 49 -5.41 -8.15 7.30
N ASP A 50 -4.98 -7.23 8.16
CA ASP A 50 -5.13 -5.80 7.97
C ASP A 50 -4.33 -5.31 6.75
N ILE A 51 -3.10 -5.81 6.59
CA ILE A 51 -2.25 -5.56 5.41
C ILE A 51 -2.93 -6.05 4.13
N GLU A 52 -3.49 -7.27 4.13
CA GLU A 52 -4.18 -7.82 2.95
C GLU A 52 -5.46 -7.03 2.61
N LYS A 53 -6.20 -6.52 3.61
CA LYS A 53 -7.34 -5.61 3.38
C LYS A 53 -6.89 -4.34 2.66
N THR A 54 -5.77 -3.75 3.07
CA THR A 54 -5.19 -2.55 2.45
C THR A 54 -4.76 -2.82 1.01
N ILE A 55 -4.08 -3.95 0.76
CA ILE A 55 -3.68 -4.35 -0.61
C ILE A 55 -4.90 -4.59 -1.49
N ARG A 56 -5.95 -5.20 -0.96
CA ARG A 56 -7.20 -5.43 -1.67
C ARG A 56 -7.85 -4.11 -2.06
N MET A 57 -8.00 -3.17 -1.13
CA MET A 57 -8.52 -1.83 -1.39
C MET A 57 -7.75 -1.12 -2.51
N ILE A 58 -6.42 -1.15 -2.49
CA ILE A 58 -5.58 -0.56 -3.55
C ILE A 58 -5.88 -1.20 -4.92
N ASN A 59 -5.95 -2.53 -4.97
CA ASN A 59 -6.16 -3.27 -6.21
C ASN A 59 -7.59 -3.15 -6.76
N GLU A 60 -8.58 -2.93 -5.92
CA GLU A 60 -9.98 -2.70 -6.31
C GLU A 60 -10.20 -1.27 -6.77
N LEU A 61 -9.69 -0.31 -6.01
CA LEU A 61 -9.90 1.10 -6.30
C LEU A 61 -8.95 1.66 -7.36
N LEU A 62 -7.79 1.07 -7.57
CA LEU A 62 -6.79 1.49 -8.56
C LEU A 62 -6.61 3.01 -8.61
N PRO A 63 -6.14 3.65 -7.54
CA PRO A 63 -5.88 5.08 -7.55
C PRO A 63 -4.93 5.46 -8.68
N TYR A 64 -4.79 6.74 -8.99
CA TYR A 64 -3.86 7.23 -10.02
C TYR A 64 -2.40 6.94 -9.65
N GLU A 65 -2.06 7.18 -8.39
CA GLU A 65 -0.76 6.87 -7.79
C GLU A 65 -0.92 6.34 -6.37
N ILE A 66 0.11 5.63 -5.92
CA ILE A 66 0.25 5.20 -4.53
C ILE A 66 1.61 5.65 -3.98
N GLY A 67 1.61 6.33 -2.84
CA GLY A 67 2.76 6.51 -1.96
C GLY A 67 2.65 5.53 -0.80
N ILE A 68 3.76 4.92 -0.39
CA ILE A 68 3.79 3.95 0.71
C ILE A 68 4.88 4.34 1.69
N SER A 69 4.51 4.45 2.96
CA SER A 69 5.45 4.64 4.06
C SER A 69 5.18 3.64 5.18
N VAL A 70 6.07 3.58 6.15
CA VAL A 70 5.80 2.96 7.46
C VAL A 70 5.29 4.02 8.42
N SER A 71 4.47 3.61 9.39
CA SER A 71 4.00 4.49 10.46
C SER A 71 5.17 4.95 11.32
N TYR A 72 5.27 6.26 11.56
CA TYR A 72 6.29 6.86 12.40
C TYR A 72 5.65 7.79 13.44
N PRO A 73 6.07 7.69 14.70
CA PRO A 73 5.55 8.51 15.78
C PRO A 73 6.18 9.92 15.72
N LEU A 74 5.35 10.96 15.57
CA LEU A 74 5.80 12.34 15.65
C LEU A 74 5.75 12.84 17.10
N PRO A 75 6.80 13.49 17.62
CA PRO A 75 6.78 14.10 18.93
C PRO A 75 5.56 15.00 19.14
N GLY A 76 4.95 14.89 20.32
CA GLY A 76 3.72 15.64 20.64
C GLY A 76 2.41 15.00 20.19
N THR A 77 2.45 13.83 19.57
CA THR A 77 1.24 13.05 19.23
C THR A 77 0.96 11.95 20.26
N VAL A 78 -0.31 11.56 20.40
CA VAL A 78 -0.72 10.41 21.24
C VAL A 78 0.02 9.15 20.80
N PHE A 79 0.22 8.96 19.50
CA PHE A 79 0.97 7.83 18.97
C PHE A 79 2.42 7.81 19.48
N PHE A 80 3.10 8.97 19.50
CA PHE A 80 4.46 9.08 20.05
C PHE A 80 4.49 8.70 21.53
N GLU A 81 3.56 9.22 22.34
CA GLU A 81 3.49 8.91 23.77
C GLU A 81 3.30 7.41 24.02
N ASN A 82 2.48 6.74 23.20
CA ASN A 82 2.22 5.31 23.32
C ASN A 82 3.44 4.43 23.01
N VAL A 83 4.37 4.89 22.16
CA VAL A 83 5.51 4.08 21.71
C VAL A 83 6.87 4.63 22.11
N LYS A 84 6.95 5.78 22.81
CA LYS A 84 8.22 6.45 23.17
C LYS A 84 9.22 5.55 23.91
N ASN A 85 8.73 4.65 24.75
CA ASN A 85 9.57 3.68 25.49
C ASN A 85 10.09 2.53 24.61
N GLN A 86 9.64 2.44 23.36
CA GLN A 86 10.03 1.41 22.39
C GLN A 86 10.87 1.99 21.25
N LEU A 87 11.18 3.29 21.31
CA LEU A 87 11.95 3.96 20.25
C LEU A 87 13.34 3.32 20.15
N GLN A 88 13.74 3.08 18.90
CA GLN A 88 15.04 2.53 18.54
C GLN A 88 16.00 3.66 18.14
N GLN A 89 17.15 3.30 17.56
CA GLN A 89 18.18 4.26 17.17
C GLN A 89 17.74 5.31 16.15
N LYS A 90 16.75 5.00 15.30
CA LYS A 90 16.18 5.96 14.35
C LYS A 90 15.26 6.92 15.10
N THR A 91 15.68 8.17 15.22
CA THR A 91 14.96 9.21 15.98
C THR A 91 14.16 10.19 15.14
N ASN A 92 14.33 10.15 13.80
CA ASN A 92 13.60 11.04 12.89
C ASN A 92 13.23 10.32 11.58
N TRP A 93 12.28 10.90 10.86
CA TRP A 93 11.78 10.38 9.58
C TRP A 93 12.65 10.78 8.37
N THR A 94 13.59 11.72 8.56
CA THR A 94 14.42 12.27 7.48
C THR A 94 15.67 11.45 7.17
N ASP A 95 15.93 10.40 7.95
CA ASP A 95 17.05 9.50 7.70
C ASP A 95 16.84 8.70 6.41
N SER A 96 17.92 8.35 5.74
CA SER A 96 17.97 7.70 4.43
C SER A 96 17.21 6.37 4.28
N ASP A 97 16.68 5.82 5.36
CA ASP A 97 15.88 4.59 5.36
C ASP A 97 14.42 4.87 5.76
N GLU A 98 13.63 5.39 4.81
CA GLU A 98 12.24 5.78 4.99
C GLU A 98 11.32 4.63 5.43
N LEU A 99 11.71 3.39 5.18
CA LEU A 99 10.97 2.19 5.57
C LEU A 99 11.49 1.53 6.86
N ALA A 100 12.46 2.16 7.55
CA ALA A 100 12.92 1.69 8.84
C ALA A 100 11.95 2.14 9.96
N LEU A 101 11.54 1.17 10.77
CA LEU A 101 10.68 1.42 11.91
C LEU A 101 11.44 2.14 13.01
N MET A 102 10.79 3.10 13.65
CA MET A 102 11.33 3.82 14.82
C MET A 102 11.05 3.11 16.15
N PHE A 103 10.17 2.13 16.18
CA PHE A 103 9.73 1.40 17.38
C PHE A 103 9.57 -0.09 17.08
N ARG A 104 9.39 -0.91 18.12
CA ARG A 104 9.09 -2.34 17.93
C ARG A 104 7.76 -2.55 17.27
N ASN A 105 7.76 -3.37 16.23
CA ASN A 105 6.54 -3.68 15.47
C ASN A 105 6.36 -5.19 15.29
N THR A 106 5.21 -5.60 14.73
CA THR A 106 4.86 -7.00 14.47
C THR A 106 5.88 -7.69 13.56
N TYR A 107 6.45 -6.96 12.58
CA TYR A 107 7.41 -7.51 11.62
C TYR A 107 8.72 -6.73 11.62
N GLN A 108 9.79 -7.38 11.15
CA GLN A 108 11.10 -6.78 10.99
C GLN A 108 11.12 -5.71 9.86
N PRO A 109 12.04 -4.74 9.86
CA PRO A 109 12.15 -3.73 8.79
C PRO A 109 12.29 -4.32 7.38
N SER A 110 12.96 -5.48 7.25
CA SER A 110 13.09 -6.21 5.97
C SER A 110 11.75 -6.64 5.39
N PHE A 111 10.78 -6.98 6.24
CA PHE A 111 9.42 -7.30 5.83
C PHE A 111 8.73 -6.09 5.17
N TYR A 112 8.82 -4.90 5.78
CA TYR A 112 8.18 -3.69 5.23
C TYR A 112 8.84 -3.23 3.93
N LYS A 113 10.16 -3.36 3.78
CA LYS A 113 10.87 -3.13 2.52
C LYS A 113 10.38 -4.10 1.43
N GLN A 114 10.17 -5.35 1.78
CA GLN A 114 9.65 -6.36 0.86
C GLN A 114 8.17 -6.13 0.54
N LEU A 115 7.36 -5.75 1.54
CA LEU A 115 5.96 -5.39 1.39
C LEU A 115 5.78 -4.22 0.40
N HIS A 116 6.57 -3.16 0.55
CA HIS A 116 6.59 -2.03 -0.37
C HIS A 116 6.80 -2.48 -1.83
N ARG A 117 7.80 -3.33 -2.09
CA ARG A 117 8.06 -3.87 -3.44
C ARG A 117 6.89 -4.69 -3.96
N TYR A 118 6.32 -5.55 -3.11
CA TYR A 118 5.18 -6.38 -3.46
C TYR A 118 3.96 -5.55 -3.82
N VAL A 119 3.59 -4.58 -2.99
CA VAL A 119 2.41 -3.73 -3.21
C VAL A 119 2.53 -2.95 -4.52
N HIS A 120 3.67 -2.30 -4.77
CA HIS A 120 3.90 -1.58 -6.03
C HIS A 120 3.82 -2.50 -7.26
N ARG A 121 4.39 -3.71 -7.21
CA ARG A 121 4.31 -4.66 -8.32
C ARG A 121 2.90 -5.21 -8.51
N SER A 122 2.18 -5.50 -7.42
CA SER A 122 0.78 -5.92 -7.47
C SER A 122 -0.12 -4.84 -8.06
N TYR A 123 0.03 -3.60 -7.64
CA TYR A 123 -0.69 -2.45 -8.18
C TYR A 123 -0.43 -2.26 -9.69
N ARG A 124 0.84 -2.26 -10.12
CA ARG A 124 1.20 -2.13 -11.54
C ARG A 124 0.69 -3.29 -12.39
N LYS A 125 0.73 -4.52 -11.86
CA LYS A 125 0.11 -5.68 -12.49
C LYS A 125 -1.39 -5.45 -12.71
N GLN A 126 -2.10 -4.97 -11.69
CA GLN A 126 -3.54 -4.75 -11.80
C GLN A 126 -3.88 -3.64 -12.79
N LEU A 127 -3.11 -2.54 -12.81
CA LEU A 127 -3.25 -1.50 -13.84
C LEU A 127 -3.06 -2.04 -15.26
N ALA A 128 -2.09 -2.92 -15.46
CA ALA A 128 -1.85 -3.54 -16.77
C ALA A 128 -2.99 -4.49 -17.18
N ILE A 129 -3.54 -5.24 -16.25
CA ILE A 129 -4.71 -6.12 -16.47
C ILE A 129 -5.94 -5.28 -16.84
N GLU A 130 -6.21 -4.20 -16.13
CA GLU A 130 -7.34 -3.31 -16.45
C GLU A 130 -7.18 -2.64 -17.81
N GLU A 131 -5.96 -2.27 -18.19
CA GLU A 131 -5.69 -1.75 -19.52
C GLU A 131 -5.94 -2.80 -20.62
N LEU A 132 -5.50 -4.04 -20.38
CA LEU A 132 -5.76 -5.16 -21.28
C LEU A 132 -7.27 -5.40 -21.45
N LYS A 133 -8.05 -5.38 -20.37
CA LYS A 133 -9.51 -5.49 -20.44
C LYS A 133 -10.13 -4.39 -21.30
N LYS A 134 -9.69 -3.13 -21.15
CA LYS A 134 -10.17 -2.01 -21.98
C LYS A 134 -9.86 -2.21 -23.46
N ILE A 135 -8.67 -2.69 -23.79
CA ILE A 135 -8.26 -3.00 -25.17
C ILE A 135 -9.16 -4.08 -25.75
N LEU A 136 -9.43 -5.16 -25.00
CA LEU A 136 -10.30 -6.26 -25.46
C LEU A 136 -11.74 -5.80 -25.68
N LEU A 137 -12.25 -4.87 -24.85
CA LEU A 137 -13.60 -4.32 -25.02
C LEU A 137 -13.71 -3.29 -26.16
N HIS A 138 -12.62 -2.53 -26.40
CA HIS A 138 -12.60 -1.43 -27.38
C HIS A 138 -11.32 -1.42 -28.23
N PRO A 139 -11.06 -2.46 -29.06
CA PRO A 139 -9.78 -2.62 -29.74
C PRO A 139 -9.42 -1.47 -30.68
N LEU A 140 -10.42 -0.87 -31.32
CA LEU A 140 -10.22 0.26 -32.24
C LEU A 140 -9.80 1.58 -31.57
N ARG A 141 -9.92 1.68 -30.25
CA ARG A 141 -9.50 2.85 -29.47
C ARG A 141 -8.11 2.68 -28.84
N ALA A 142 -7.52 1.50 -28.98
CA ALA A 142 -6.24 1.20 -28.39
C ALA A 142 -5.09 1.81 -29.18
N ASN A 143 -4.31 2.65 -28.54
CA ASN A 143 -3.06 3.21 -29.07
C ASN A 143 -1.84 2.40 -28.60
N LEU A 144 -0.67 2.71 -29.18
CA LEU A 144 0.58 2.02 -28.83
C LEU A 144 0.93 2.11 -27.33
N SER A 145 0.61 3.21 -26.68
CA SER A 145 0.84 3.40 -25.23
C SER A 145 -0.02 2.45 -24.40
N ALA A 146 -1.30 2.28 -24.77
CA ALA A 146 -2.20 1.34 -24.13
C ALA A 146 -1.67 -0.12 -24.25
N TRP A 147 -1.23 -0.51 -25.44
CA TRP A 147 -0.63 -1.83 -25.67
C TRP A 147 0.66 -2.04 -24.85
N LYS A 148 1.57 -1.05 -24.81
CA LYS A 148 2.79 -1.12 -23.97
C LYS A 148 2.44 -1.32 -22.50
N LYS A 149 1.43 -0.60 -21.99
CA LYS A 149 0.96 -0.72 -20.63
C LYS A 149 0.34 -2.10 -20.36
N ALA A 150 -0.52 -2.61 -21.24
CA ALA A 150 -1.10 -3.94 -21.13
C ALA A 150 -0.03 -5.05 -21.16
N CYS A 151 0.93 -4.99 -22.10
CA CYS A 151 2.03 -5.95 -22.20
C CYS A 151 2.93 -5.97 -20.96
N SER A 152 2.98 -4.89 -20.18
CA SER A 152 3.72 -4.88 -18.93
C SER A 152 3.21 -5.90 -17.90
N ALA A 153 1.99 -6.42 -18.08
CA ALA A 153 1.46 -7.53 -17.28
C ALA A 153 2.36 -8.78 -17.35
N LEU A 154 3.00 -9.05 -18.49
CA LEU A 154 3.91 -10.17 -18.66
C LEU A 154 5.12 -10.09 -17.71
N TYR A 155 5.56 -8.89 -17.38
CA TYR A 155 6.60 -8.64 -16.39
C TYR A 155 6.05 -8.61 -14.97
N TYR A 156 5.00 -7.81 -14.72
CA TYR A 156 4.52 -7.57 -13.36
C TYR A 156 3.79 -8.78 -12.75
N ALA A 157 3.20 -9.68 -13.55
CA ALA A 157 2.53 -10.84 -13.00
C ALA A 157 3.51 -11.84 -12.33
N PRO A 158 4.57 -12.33 -12.99
CA PRO A 158 5.55 -13.17 -12.33
C PRO A 158 6.34 -12.42 -11.24
N ALA A 159 6.69 -11.16 -11.48
CA ALA A 159 7.41 -10.35 -10.51
C ALA A 159 6.61 -10.16 -9.20
N SER A 160 5.30 -9.87 -9.28
CA SER A 160 4.48 -9.74 -8.07
C SER A 160 4.34 -11.07 -7.30
N ARG A 161 4.26 -12.21 -8.00
CA ARG A 161 4.25 -13.54 -7.38
C ARG A 161 5.55 -13.82 -6.63
N TRP A 162 6.68 -13.47 -7.25
CA TRP A 162 8.00 -13.63 -6.64
C TRP A 162 8.17 -12.76 -5.37
N GLU A 163 7.75 -11.48 -5.43
CA GLU A 163 7.81 -10.62 -4.24
C GLU A 163 6.87 -11.11 -3.14
N ARG A 164 5.69 -11.62 -3.49
CA ARG A 164 4.77 -12.25 -2.51
C ARG A 164 5.39 -13.47 -1.84
N TYR A 165 6.07 -14.32 -2.61
CA TYR A 165 6.77 -15.48 -2.07
C TYR A 165 7.85 -15.05 -1.06
N LYS A 166 8.70 -14.09 -1.40
CA LYS A 166 9.71 -13.56 -0.48
C LYS A 166 9.08 -12.96 0.77
N LEU A 167 8.00 -12.19 0.63
CA LEU A 167 7.28 -11.62 1.75
C LEU A 167 6.80 -12.69 2.72
N HIS A 168 6.26 -13.80 2.20
CA HIS A 168 5.84 -14.93 3.01
C HIS A 168 7.00 -15.65 3.73
N GLN A 169 8.18 -15.71 3.13
CA GLN A 169 9.36 -16.25 3.81
C GLN A 169 9.79 -15.35 4.98
N LEU A 170 9.82 -14.03 4.77
CA LEU A 170 10.17 -13.06 5.83
C LEU A 170 9.17 -13.06 6.98
N GLU A 171 7.90 -13.32 6.72
CA GLU A 171 6.85 -13.46 7.73
C GLU A 171 7.14 -14.66 8.65
N LYS A 172 7.59 -15.79 8.09
CA LYS A 172 7.92 -17.00 8.86
C LYS A 172 9.18 -16.90 9.68
N THR A 173 10.15 -16.11 9.22
CA THR A 173 11.46 -15.96 9.89
C THR A 173 11.50 -14.82 10.90
N GLY A 174 10.52 -13.93 10.91
CA GLY A 174 10.44 -12.77 11.77
C GLY A 174 9.40 -12.84 12.88
N ALA A 175 8.75 -14.01 13.06
CA ALA A 175 7.79 -14.26 14.13
C ALA A 175 8.50 -14.81 15.36
#